data_1470caf2843e51ecf5c7a58be17a74eb
#
_entry.id   1470caf2843e51ecf5c7a58be17a74eb
#
_cell.length_a   1.000
_cell.length_b   1.000
_cell.length_c   1.000
_cell.angle_alpha   90.00
_cell.angle_beta   90.00
_cell.angle_gamma   90.00
#
_symmetry.space_group_name_H-M   'P 1'
#
loop_
_entity.id
_entity.type
_entity.pdbx_description
1 polymer ?
#
loop_
_entity_poly.entity_id
_entity_poly.type
_entity_poly.pdbx_seq_one_letter_code
_entity_poly.pdbx_strand_id
1 'polypeptide(L)'
;MHQVVRKIGAGVLGLLMVTALAGCGRATSHRTATASPTPSVTAVWNPGGDAKANRAFFDQTLRPLSGDQLPTSRAVVDALASRGVPKTSMQVTPDRTPKNLAADMITISVQLGSECLLGQFDPGAYTSRAAATVNGACLVGDTLPITW
;
A
#
# COMPACT_ATOMS: atom_id res chain seq x y z
N MET A 1 32.36 24.70 33.25
CA MET A 1 32.27 25.28 34.61
C MET A 1 30.85 25.08 35.14
N HIS A 2 30.81 24.51 36.22
CA HIS A 2 29.81 24.25 37.27
C HIS A 2 29.30 22.82 37.32
N GLN A 3 30.05 22.07 38.16
CA GLN A 3 29.61 20.92 38.97
C GLN A 3 28.67 21.41 40.07
N VAL A 4 27.72 20.60 40.50
CA VAL A 4 27.27 20.40 41.90
C VAL A 4 26.50 19.09 41.94
N VAL A 5 27.01 18.00 42.44
CA VAL A 5 27.28 17.46 43.78
C VAL A 5 26.01 17.08 44.56
N ARG A 6 25.84 15.74 44.72
CA ARG A 6 25.44 14.91 45.86
C ARG A 6 24.21 15.30 46.71
N LYS A 7 23.38 14.26 46.95
CA LYS A 7 23.21 13.79 48.35
C LYS A 7 22.69 12.35 48.42
N ILE A 8 23.43 11.59 49.19
CA ILE A 8 23.19 10.24 49.67
C ILE A 8 22.20 10.35 50.85
N GLY A 9 21.23 9.43 50.90
CA GLY A 9 20.38 9.24 52.07
C GLY A 9 20.15 7.75 52.26
N ALA A 10 20.84 7.22 53.21
CA ALA A 10 20.68 5.85 53.72
C ALA A 10 19.61 5.78 54.82
N GLY A 11 18.99 4.65 54.94
CA GLY A 11 18.19 4.31 56.16
C GLY A 11 16.96 3.47 55.85
N VAL A 12 16.97 2.31 56.25
CA VAL A 12 16.53 1.56 57.41
C VAL A 12 15.64 0.36 57.03
N LEU A 13 16.18 -0.76 57.37
CA LEU A 13 15.67 -2.06 57.75
C LEU A 13 14.17 -2.11 58.15
N GLY A 14 13.43 -3.08 57.62
CA GLY A 14 12.08 -3.39 58.10
C GLY A 14 11.49 -4.64 57.48
N LEU A 15 11.80 -5.76 58.08
CA LEU A 15 10.94 -6.89 58.44
C LEU A 15 10.12 -7.64 57.39
N LEU A 16 10.49 -8.91 57.28
CA LEU A 16 9.79 -10.04 56.66
C LEU A 16 8.29 -10.08 56.92
N MET A 17 7.50 -10.26 55.86
CA MET A 17 6.28 -11.08 55.89
C MET A 17 6.19 -11.91 54.62
N VAL A 18 6.45 -13.20 54.77
CA VAL A 18 6.17 -14.25 53.79
C VAL A 18 4.68 -14.54 53.86
N THR A 19 3.92 -14.16 52.83
CA THR A 19 2.59 -14.71 52.58
C THR A 19 2.62 -15.47 51.26
N ALA A 20 2.71 -16.80 51.38
CA ALA A 20 2.50 -17.70 50.27
C ALA A 20 1.01 -17.67 49.88
N LEU A 21 0.68 -16.98 48.78
CA LEU A 21 -0.57 -17.21 48.08
C LEU A 21 -0.28 -18.13 46.89
N ALA A 22 -0.72 -19.39 47.06
CA ALA A 22 -0.85 -20.34 45.97
C ALA A 22 -1.93 -19.83 44.99
N GLY A 23 -1.54 -19.03 44.04
CA GLY A 23 -2.35 -18.63 42.89
C GLY A 23 -2.29 -19.74 41.84
N CYS A 24 -3.36 -20.54 41.71
CA CYS A 24 -3.57 -21.36 40.51
C CYS A 24 -3.61 -20.47 39.25
N GLY A 25 -2.45 -20.31 38.65
CA GLY A 25 -2.33 -19.70 37.31
C GLY A 25 -3.00 -20.60 36.28
N ARG A 26 -4.23 -20.26 35.92
CA ARG A 26 -4.85 -20.81 34.73
C ARG A 26 -3.99 -20.37 33.56
N ALA A 27 -3.17 -21.27 33.03
CA ALA A 27 -2.49 -21.09 31.78
C ALA A 27 -3.55 -20.98 30.68
N THR A 28 -3.90 -19.75 30.32
CA THR A 28 -4.65 -19.46 29.12
C THR A 28 -3.71 -19.78 27.95
N SER A 29 -3.81 -21.00 27.41
CA SER A 29 -3.18 -21.33 26.15
C SER A 29 -3.76 -20.37 25.10
N HIS A 30 -3.03 -19.31 24.80
CA HIS A 30 -3.26 -18.56 23.57
C HIS A 30 -3.00 -19.54 22.42
N ARG A 31 -4.07 -20.20 22.00
CA ARG A 31 -4.10 -20.92 20.74
C ARG A 31 -3.92 -19.85 19.67
N THR A 32 -2.67 -19.68 19.22
CA THR A 32 -2.39 -18.92 17.98
C THR A 32 -3.22 -19.59 16.91
N ALA A 33 -4.35 -18.98 16.56
CA ALA A 33 -5.13 -19.44 15.43
C ALA A 33 -4.24 -19.23 14.20
N THR A 34 -3.64 -20.32 13.73
CA THR A 34 -3.01 -20.36 12.41
C THR A 34 -4.13 -20.04 11.42
N ALA A 35 -4.14 -18.80 10.91
CA ALA A 35 -5.08 -18.40 9.88
C ALA A 35 -4.85 -19.35 8.70
N SER A 36 -5.82 -20.21 8.45
CA SER A 36 -5.83 -21.05 7.24
C SER A 36 -5.76 -20.10 6.04
N PRO A 37 -4.86 -20.31 5.06
CA PRO A 37 -4.81 -19.45 3.90
C PRO A 37 -6.17 -19.49 3.20
N THR A 38 -6.89 -18.39 3.24
CA THR A 38 -8.10 -18.21 2.43
C THR A 38 -7.69 -18.39 0.98
N PRO A 39 -8.35 -19.26 0.18
CA PRO A 39 -8.03 -19.42 -1.22
C PRO A 39 -8.08 -18.05 -1.90
N SER A 40 -6.94 -17.62 -2.46
CA SER A 40 -6.84 -16.34 -3.17
C SER A 40 -7.61 -16.49 -4.47
N VAL A 41 -8.84 -15.98 -4.50
CA VAL A 41 -9.64 -15.93 -5.73
C VAL A 41 -8.94 -15.00 -6.70
N THR A 42 -8.57 -15.51 -7.89
CA THR A 42 -8.02 -14.68 -8.95
C THR A 42 -9.11 -13.73 -9.43
N ALA A 43 -8.93 -12.43 -9.17
CA ALA A 43 -9.85 -11.42 -9.63
C ALA A 43 -9.75 -11.25 -11.15
N VAL A 44 -10.89 -11.08 -11.81
CA VAL A 44 -11.03 -10.93 -13.26
C VAL A 44 -11.51 -9.51 -13.57
N TRP A 45 -11.03 -8.96 -14.68
CA TRP A 45 -11.51 -7.67 -15.19
C TRP A 45 -13.00 -7.70 -15.51
N ASN A 46 -13.74 -6.74 -14.99
CA ASN A 46 -15.17 -6.55 -15.25
C ASN A 46 -15.38 -5.22 -15.98
N PRO A 47 -15.47 -5.21 -17.33
CA PRO A 47 -15.59 -3.99 -18.11
C PRO A 47 -16.90 -3.21 -17.87
N GLY A 48 -17.94 -3.87 -17.35
CA GLY A 48 -19.21 -3.24 -16.97
C GLY A 48 -19.31 -2.85 -15.48
N GLY A 49 -18.26 -3.12 -14.71
CA GLY A 49 -18.23 -2.84 -13.28
C GLY A 49 -17.67 -1.45 -12.96
N ASP A 50 -18.00 -0.96 -11.77
CA ASP A 50 -17.47 0.27 -11.20
C ASP A 50 -16.03 0.10 -10.65
N ALA A 51 -15.48 1.16 -10.07
CA ALA A 51 -14.16 1.15 -9.47
C ALA A 51 -14.06 0.16 -8.29
N LYS A 52 -15.12 -0.01 -7.52
CA LYS A 52 -15.17 -0.94 -6.39
C LYS A 52 -15.11 -2.40 -6.86
N ALA A 53 -15.89 -2.74 -7.90
CA ALA A 53 -15.93 -4.09 -8.46
C ALA A 53 -14.58 -4.50 -9.09
N ASN A 54 -13.83 -3.56 -9.66
CA ASN A 54 -12.56 -3.80 -10.33
C ASN A 54 -11.32 -3.64 -9.44
N ARG A 55 -11.47 -3.16 -8.21
CA ARG A 55 -10.33 -2.84 -7.35
C ARG A 55 -9.44 -4.04 -7.04
N ALA A 56 -10.03 -5.18 -6.70
CA ALA A 56 -9.27 -6.39 -6.39
C ALA A 56 -8.44 -6.87 -7.60
N PHE A 57 -9.02 -6.82 -8.80
CA PHE A 57 -8.32 -7.12 -10.04
C PHE A 57 -7.14 -6.16 -10.28
N PHE A 58 -7.38 -4.87 -10.13
CA PHE A 58 -6.39 -3.81 -10.31
C PHE A 58 -5.21 -3.99 -9.35
N ASP A 59 -5.49 -4.21 -8.06
CA ASP A 59 -4.46 -4.43 -7.04
C ASP A 59 -3.69 -5.73 -7.25
N GLN A 60 -4.34 -6.83 -7.62
CA GLN A 60 -3.68 -8.11 -7.91
C GLN A 60 -2.79 -8.03 -9.16
N THR A 61 -3.13 -7.17 -10.11
CA THR A 61 -2.34 -6.97 -11.32
C THR A 61 -1.10 -6.10 -11.06
N LEU A 62 -1.27 -5.03 -10.32
CA LEU A 62 -0.26 -3.98 -10.18
C LEU A 62 0.68 -4.15 -8.99
N ARG A 63 0.19 -4.66 -7.86
CA ARG A 63 1.01 -4.84 -6.65
C ARG A 63 2.28 -5.66 -6.87
N PRO A 64 2.31 -6.72 -7.70
CA PRO A 64 3.54 -7.47 -7.98
C PRO A 64 4.64 -6.67 -8.70
N LEU A 65 4.31 -5.51 -9.29
CA LEU A 65 5.28 -4.62 -9.93
C LEU A 65 5.97 -3.69 -8.93
N SER A 66 5.51 -3.65 -7.68
CA SER A 66 6.13 -2.85 -6.63
C SER A 66 7.45 -3.46 -6.18
N GLY A 67 8.48 -2.64 -6.07
CA GLY A 67 9.82 -3.03 -5.64
C GLY A 67 10.63 -1.81 -5.26
N ASP A 68 11.92 -2.00 -4.92
CA ASP A 68 12.82 -0.91 -4.54
C ASP A 68 13.03 0.13 -5.67
N GLN A 69 12.81 -0.31 -6.91
CA GLN A 69 12.82 0.57 -8.08
C GLN A 69 11.41 0.72 -8.64
N LEU A 70 11.12 1.90 -9.20
CA LEU A 70 9.85 2.16 -9.86
C LEU A 70 9.71 1.29 -11.12
N PRO A 71 8.51 0.71 -11.37
CA PRO A 71 8.21 0.13 -12.66
C PRO A 71 8.18 1.22 -13.73
N THR A 72 8.49 0.88 -14.98
CA THR A 72 8.27 1.82 -16.08
C THR A 72 6.78 2.01 -16.36
N SER A 73 6.40 3.18 -16.84
CA SER A 73 5.02 3.48 -17.24
C SER A 73 4.50 2.47 -18.26
N ARG A 74 5.36 2.03 -19.17
CA ARG A 74 5.04 0.98 -20.15
C ARG A 74 4.73 -0.36 -19.47
N ALA A 75 5.55 -0.81 -18.53
CA ALA A 75 5.33 -2.06 -17.85
C ALA A 75 4.00 -2.09 -17.09
N VAL A 76 3.64 -0.97 -16.45
CA VAL A 76 2.37 -0.83 -15.72
C VAL A 76 1.17 -0.89 -16.65
N VAL A 77 1.22 -0.18 -17.79
CA VAL A 77 0.16 -0.22 -18.82
C VAL A 77 0.04 -1.62 -19.41
N ASP A 78 1.15 -2.24 -19.81
CA ASP A 78 1.14 -3.54 -20.45
C ASP A 78 0.64 -4.66 -19.49
N ALA A 79 0.92 -4.56 -18.19
CA ALA A 79 0.39 -5.48 -17.19
C ALA A 79 -1.14 -5.47 -17.13
N LEU A 80 -1.77 -4.29 -17.17
CA LEU A 80 -3.23 -4.16 -17.20
C LEU A 80 -3.80 -4.58 -18.54
N ALA A 81 -3.17 -4.16 -19.65
CA ALA A 81 -3.62 -4.47 -20.99
C ALA A 81 -3.60 -5.97 -21.28
N SER A 82 -2.56 -6.69 -20.85
CA SER A 82 -2.45 -8.15 -21.00
C SER A 82 -3.56 -8.92 -20.29
N ARG A 83 -4.24 -8.30 -19.33
CA ARG A 83 -5.36 -8.86 -18.58
C ARG A 83 -6.73 -8.30 -19.03
N GLY A 84 -6.79 -7.62 -20.18
CA GLY A 84 -8.02 -7.22 -20.83
C GLY A 84 -8.50 -5.79 -20.55
N VAL A 85 -7.74 -4.97 -19.85
CA VAL A 85 -8.09 -3.55 -19.70
C VAL A 85 -7.78 -2.79 -20.99
N PRO A 86 -8.73 -2.04 -21.57
CA PRO A 86 -8.47 -1.25 -22.78
C PRO A 86 -7.45 -0.13 -22.51
N LYS A 87 -6.43 -0.01 -23.36
CA LYS A 87 -5.44 1.09 -23.26
C LYS A 87 -6.09 2.48 -23.37
N THR A 88 -7.19 2.58 -24.09
CA THR A 88 -7.97 3.83 -24.25
C THR A 88 -8.63 4.31 -22.96
N SER A 89 -8.80 3.44 -21.98
CA SER A 89 -9.30 3.80 -20.64
C SER A 89 -8.20 4.15 -19.66
N MET A 90 -6.94 4.07 -20.05
CA MET A 90 -5.79 4.28 -19.16
C MET A 90 -5.16 5.65 -19.35
N GLN A 91 -4.63 6.20 -18.25
CA GLN A 91 -3.72 7.33 -18.25
C GLN A 91 -2.55 7.01 -17.33
N VAL A 92 -1.34 7.33 -17.72
CA VAL A 92 -0.13 7.06 -16.95
C VAL A 92 0.80 8.27 -16.97
N THR A 93 1.48 8.55 -15.87
CA THR A 93 2.49 9.60 -15.79
C THR A 93 3.77 9.18 -16.51
N PRO A 94 4.58 10.12 -17.04
CA PRO A 94 5.86 9.81 -17.69
C PRO A 94 6.90 9.24 -16.70
N ASP A 95 7.83 8.42 -17.23
CA ASP A 95 9.00 7.93 -16.48
C ASP A 95 10.03 9.03 -16.16
N ARG A 96 9.90 10.17 -16.84
CA ARG A 96 10.81 11.31 -16.69
C ARG A 96 10.03 12.61 -16.58
N THR A 97 10.58 13.51 -15.78
CA THR A 97 10.07 14.88 -15.67
C THR A 97 10.36 15.69 -16.95
N PRO A 98 9.73 16.85 -17.17
CA PRO A 98 10.04 17.74 -18.29
C PRO A 98 11.51 18.20 -18.34
N LYS A 99 12.23 18.14 -17.22
CA LYS A 99 13.68 18.43 -17.13
C LYS A 99 14.54 17.20 -17.38
N ASN A 100 13.97 16.11 -17.86
CA ASN A 100 14.65 14.84 -18.14
C ASN A 100 15.28 14.15 -16.91
N LEU A 101 14.79 14.45 -15.71
CA LEU A 101 15.12 13.73 -14.49
C LEU A 101 14.24 12.49 -14.38
N ALA A 102 14.71 11.44 -13.70
CA ALA A 102 13.86 10.30 -13.36
C ALA A 102 12.64 10.76 -12.53
N ALA A 103 11.49 10.17 -12.77
CA ALA A 103 10.32 10.41 -11.94
C ALA A 103 10.52 9.79 -10.55
N ASP A 104 10.00 10.44 -9.52
CA ASP A 104 10.03 9.95 -8.14
C ASP A 104 8.88 9.00 -7.85
N MET A 105 7.84 9.01 -8.67
CA MET A 105 6.69 8.13 -8.60
C MET A 105 6.10 7.87 -10.00
N ILE A 106 5.42 6.73 -10.16
CA ILE A 106 4.60 6.44 -11.33
C ILE A 106 3.16 6.28 -10.89
N THR A 107 2.25 7.02 -11.56
CA THR A 107 0.81 6.90 -11.33
C THR A 107 0.12 6.40 -12.59
N ILE A 108 -0.69 5.36 -12.44
CA ILE A 108 -1.57 4.81 -13.47
C ILE A 108 -3.02 5.00 -13.07
N SER A 109 -3.88 5.26 -14.03
CA SER A 109 -5.32 5.23 -13.81
C SER A 109 -6.05 4.40 -14.86
N VAL A 110 -7.20 3.86 -14.46
CA VAL A 110 -8.20 3.27 -15.36
C VAL A 110 -9.51 3.99 -15.13
N GLN A 111 -10.06 4.56 -16.20
CA GLN A 111 -11.36 5.24 -16.16
C GLN A 111 -12.50 4.26 -16.38
N LEU A 112 -13.51 4.35 -15.54
CA LEU A 112 -14.71 3.52 -15.48
C LEU A 112 -15.94 4.46 -15.43
N GLY A 113 -16.35 4.96 -16.58
CA GLY A 113 -17.39 6.00 -16.64
C GLY A 113 -16.95 7.31 -15.99
N SER A 114 -17.61 7.72 -14.91
CA SER A 114 -17.26 8.90 -14.11
C SER A 114 -16.34 8.60 -12.93
N GLU A 115 -15.89 7.35 -12.78
CA GLU A 115 -14.98 6.92 -11.73
C GLU A 115 -13.62 6.53 -12.29
N CYS A 116 -12.63 6.56 -11.43
CA CYS A 116 -11.26 6.20 -11.72
C CYS A 116 -10.74 5.20 -10.68
N LEU A 117 -10.02 4.18 -11.12
CA LEU A 117 -9.05 3.48 -10.28
C LEU A 117 -7.69 4.13 -10.47
N LEU A 118 -7.06 4.51 -9.38
CA LEU A 118 -5.74 5.12 -9.35
C LEU A 118 -4.77 4.18 -8.64
N GLY A 119 -3.63 3.90 -9.26
CA GLY A 119 -2.52 3.16 -8.66
C GLY A 119 -1.28 4.04 -8.65
N GLN A 120 -0.60 4.12 -7.53
CA GLN A 120 0.63 4.88 -7.38
C GLN A 120 1.74 3.97 -6.91
N PHE A 121 2.88 4.10 -7.56
CA PHE A 121 4.13 3.43 -7.20
C PHE A 121 5.12 4.47 -6.70
N ASP A 122 5.62 4.23 -5.50
CA ASP A 122 6.76 4.88 -4.91
C ASP A 122 7.86 3.82 -4.71
N PRO A 123 9.14 4.16 -4.57
CA PRO A 123 10.18 3.17 -4.25
C PRO A 123 9.80 2.36 -3.00
N GLY A 124 9.67 1.05 -3.14
CA GLY A 124 9.27 0.12 -2.07
C GLY A 124 7.79 0.09 -1.72
N ALA A 125 6.91 0.86 -2.40
CA ALA A 125 5.49 0.95 -2.04
C ALA A 125 4.55 0.98 -3.26
N TYR A 126 3.37 0.42 -3.07
CA TYR A 126 2.23 0.53 -3.99
C TYR A 126 0.97 0.85 -3.20
N THR A 127 0.24 1.84 -3.66
CA THR A 127 -1.07 2.21 -3.11
C THR A 127 -2.11 2.31 -4.22
N SER A 128 -3.38 2.11 -3.90
CA SER A 128 -4.48 2.31 -4.84
C SER A 128 -5.68 2.97 -4.18
N ARG A 129 -6.48 3.66 -4.99
CA ARG A 129 -7.73 4.26 -4.55
C ARG A 129 -8.71 4.42 -5.71
N ALA A 130 -9.99 4.52 -5.38
CA ALA A 130 -11.01 5.01 -6.29
C ALA A 130 -11.16 6.53 -6.12
N ALA A 131 -11.49 7.22 -7.21
CA ALA A 131 -11.78 8.65 -7.23
C ALA A 131 -12.80 8.95 -8.33
N ALA A 132 -13.43 10.11 -8.28
CA ALA A 132 -14.20 10.61 -9.40
C ALA A 132 -13.26 11.21 -10.47
N THR A 133 -13.73 11.28 -11.72
CA THR A 133 -13.03 12.03 -12.77
C THR A 133 -13.01 13.53 -12.46
N VAL A 134 -11.97 14.22 -12.87
CA VAL A 134 -11.85 15.67 -12.82
C VAL A 134 -11.81 16.19 -14.26
N ASN A 135 -12.81 16.96 -14.67
CA ASN A 135 -12.98 17.43 -16.04
C ASN A 135 -12.91 16.30 -17.11
N GLY A 136 -13.46 15.12 -16.75
CA GLY A 136 -13.47 13.96 -17.63
C GLY A 136 -12.16 13.15 -17.70
N ALA A 137 -11.16 13.50 -16.91
CA ALA A 137 -9.89 12.78 -16.81
C ALA A 137 -9.68 12.19 -15.41
N CYS A 138 -8.87 11.14 -15.32
CA CYS A 138 -8.48 10.52 -14.06
C CYS A 138 -7.20 11.12 -13.46
N LEU A 139 -6.26 11.52 -14.32
CA LEU A 139 -5.03 12.19 -13.90
C LEU A 139 -5.06 13.65 -14.29
N VAL A 140 -4.52 14.49 -13.42
CA VAL A 140 -4.33 15.92 -13.66
C VAL A 140 -2.83 16.17 -13.86
N GLY A 141 -2.47 16.86 -14.93
CA GLY A 141 -1.08 17.14 -15.30
C GLY A 141 -0.63 16.35 -16.52
N ASP A 142 0.69 16.20 -16.67
CA ASP A 142 1.28 15.54 -17.84
C ASP A 142 1.06 14.03 -17.77
N THR A 143 0.58 13.48 -18.88
CA THR A 143 0.43 12.03 -19.09
C THR A 143 1.23 11.58 -20.31
N LEU A 144 1.72 10.34 -20.26
CA LEU A 144 2.42 9.73 -21.38
C LEU A 144 1.40 9.25 -22.43
N PRO A 145 1.53 9.63 -23.71
CA PRO A 145 0.70 9.05 -24.77
C PRO A 145 0.92 7.54 -24.90
N ILE A 146 -0.16 6.77 -24.81
CA ILE A 146 -0.12 5.30 -24.91
C ILE A 146 -0.36 4.92 -26.36
N THR A 147 0.70 4.83 -27.15
CA THR A 147 0.65 4.61 -28.63
C THR A 147 1.24 3.27 -29.09
N TRP A 148 1.59 2.39 -28.15
CA TRP A 148 2.18 1.07 -28.41
C TRP A 148 1.20 -0.08 -28.19
#